data_61e33a1fd82149326625d57cbab899d9
#
_entry.id   61e33a1fd82149326625d57cbab899d9
#
_cell.length_a   1.000
_cell.length_b   1.000
_cell.length_c   1.000
_cell.angle_alpha   90.00
_cell.angle_beta   90.00
_cell.angle_gamma   90.00
#
_symmetry.space_group_name_H-M   'P 1'
#
loop_
_entity.id
_entity.type
_entity.pdbx_description
1 polymer ?
#
loop_
_entity_poly.entity_id
_entity_poly.type
_entity_poly.pdbx_seq_one_letter_code
_entity_poly.pdbx_strand_id
1 'polypeptide(L)'
;MTLNLPVYAWNVSPTWSQVVQFEQHNPHEKHVVWCVLPDSVPHYELTSPQNEYESSLHLAIQNALSCATTQAVHCVPNAWNNTHLWLIPHTHASSLHTHFSVPIQWQTEAIAPAPEVSPKAWQTPPGVYCRGPSSLHILIIGAGIAGAATAYECAIRGAKVSVLEAQSQVAQAGSGNRQGLLYAIISPHATEQTELLLSGYGYTRHLLRRLLPEQTTWQACGVLHLNHNAKEAERNRKLAQQTQHAHLYRAVSAQQASELAGICIEQDGLFWQQGAWLNPASLVQKLLSHPNITLHTNQRLIQADYNGVMWHVRSNTHTWQGSHLVFCTGASSLHTPIAQTLPLQIIRGQTSLVAANKSSLQLKIALSGASYISPAWQGEHCFGATFAPNCADDTWQSADEQHNRNELAKLNNTLYQSFSTLWNEPSSLHESSHGHAALRCDCHDHLPAVGALGDADAMRRVYAQYALDKNYRINTPCPYLPNAYINTAHGSRGLATAPLCAADIAAQIMNTPRLLSLRLRHALNPNRLIIKELVHGKVGAKSQ
;
A
#
# COMPACT_ATOMS: atom_id res chain seq x y z
N MET A 1 27.82 -3.13 4.87
CA MET A 1 27.75 -4.53 4.39
C MET A 1 26.48 -4.64 3.59
N THR A 2 26.57 -4.82 2.28
CA THR A 2 25.47 -5.39 1.52
C THR A 2 25.19 -6.75 2.14
N LEU A 3 24.03 -6.92 2.73
CA LEU A 3 23.58 -8.23 3.18
C LEU A 3 23.31 -9.06 1.92
N ASN A 4 24.36 -9.67 1.37
CA ASN A 4 24.24 -10.66 0.30
C ASN A 4 23.61 -11.90 0.90
N LEU A 5 22.29 -11.90 0.98
CA LEU A 5 21.53 -12.99 1.52
C LEU A 5 21.38 -14.06 0.46
N PRO A 6 21.59 -15.33 0.76
CA PRO A 6 21.39 -16.38 -0.20
C PRO A 6 19.93 -16.41 -0.66
N VAL A 7 19.73 -16.59 -1.95
CA VAL A 7 18.42 -16.68 -2.59
C VAL A 7 18.24 -18.08 -3.12
N TYR A 8 17.26 -18.80 -2.58
CA TYR A 8 16.91 -20.15 -2.99
C TYR A 8 15.56 -20.13 -3.73
N ALA A 9 15.47 -20.81 -4.84
CA ALA A 9 14.28 -20.79 -5.66
C ALA A 9 13.85 -22.18 -6.13
N TRP A 10 12.53 -22.37 -6.19
CA TRP A 10 11.87 -23.50 -6.83
C TRP A 10 11.04 -22.99 -8.01
N ASN A 11 11.13 -23.65 -9.16
CA ASN A 11 10.31 -23.35 -10.33
C ASN A 11 8.94 -24.05 -10.29
N VAL A 12 8.71 -24.88 -9.28
CA VAL A 12 7.46 -25.55 -8.97
C VAL A 12 7.20 -25.46 -7.48
N SER A 13 5.95 -25.65 -7.07
CA SER A 13 5.63 -25.71 -5.64
C SER A 13 6.35 -26.88 -4.98
N PRO A 14 7.23 -26.66 -3.99
CA PRO A 14 7.85 -27.75 -3.26
C PRO A 14 6.79 -28.56 -2.49
N THR A 15 7.04 -29.82 -2.26
CA THR A 15 6.22 -30.64 -1.35
C THR A 15 6.51 -30.24 0.10
N TRP A 16 5.58 -30.56 1.02
CA TRP A 16 5.78 -30.29 2.45
C TRP A 16 7.09 -30.90 2.97
N SER A 17 7.37 -32.16 2.58
CA SER A 17 8.62 -32.83 2.96
C SER A 17 9.87 -32.10 2.49
N GLN A 18 9.87 -31.57 1.26
CA GLN A 18 10.99 -30.78 0.73
C GLN A 18 11.17 -29.48 1.51
N VAL A 19 10.09 -28.82 1.92
CA VAL A 19 10.13 -27.63 2.75
C VAL A 19 10.78 -27.92 4.09
N VAL A 20 10.29 -28.92 4.80
CA VAL A 20 10.79 -29.31 6.13
C VAL A 20 12.26 -29.71 6.04
N GLN A 21 12.62 -30.53 5.06
CA GLN A 21 14.00 -30.94 4.85
C GLN A 21 14.93 -29.76 4.55
N PHE A 22 14.49 -28.82 3.72
CA PHE A 22 15.27 -27.63 3.40
C PHE A 22 15.52 -26.77 4.64
N GLU A 23 14.48 -26.48 5.43
CA GLU A 23 14.60 -25.68 6.66
C GLU A 23 15.48 -26.36 7.71
N GLN A 24 15.44 -27.69 7.83
CA GLN A 24 16.32 -28.45 8.73
C GLN A 24 17.80 -28.37 8.33
N HIS A 25 18.10 -28.30 7.03
CA HIS A 25 19.47 -28.20 6.53
C HIS A 25 20.04 -26.77 6.57
N ASN A 26 19.17 -25.74 6.65
CA ASN A 26 19.56 -24.34 6.61
C ASN A 26 19.07 -23.53 7.84
N PRO A 27 19.22 -24.00 9.07
CA PRO A 27 18.56 -23.44 10.26
C PRO A 27 19.06 -22.05 10.67
N HIS A 28 20.18 -21.58 10.11
CA HIS A 28 20.85 -20.32 10.47
C HIS A 28 20.88 -19.29 9.32
N GLU A 29 20.39 -19.64 8.14
CA GLU A 29 20.37 -18.73 7.01
C GLU A 29 19.21 -17.74 7.13
N LYS A 30 19.54 -16.47 7.15
CA LYS A 30 18.58 -15.41 7.49
C LYS A 30 17.60 -15.07 6.37
N HIS A 31 17.77 -15.55 5.14
CA HIS A 31 16.94 -15.09 4.01
C HIS A 31 16.83 -16.16 2.94
N VAL A 32 15.79 -16.89 2.98
CA VAL A 32 15.40 -17.87 1.96
C VAL A 32 14.25 -17.31 1.15
N VAL A 33 14.38 -17.34 -0.15
CA VAL A 33 13.33 -16.95 -1.07
C VAL A 33 12.76 -18.21 -1.71
N TRP A 34 11.47 -18.38 -1.57
CA TRP A 34 10.76 -19.43 -2.27
C TRP A 34 10.02 -18.84 -3.46
N CYS A 35 10.27 -19.38 -4.63
CA CYS A 35 9.44 -19.15 -5.78
C CYS A 35 8.49 -20.32 -5.91
N VAL A 36 7.28 -20.13 -5.46
CA VAL A 36 6.19 -21.01 -5.80
C VAL A 36 5.54 -20.44 -7.04
N LEU A 37 5.57 -21.17 -8.14
CA LEU A 37 5.00 -20.77 -9.43
C LEU A 37 3.77 -21.61 -9.74
N PRO A 38 2.69 -21.53 -8.95
CA PRO A 38 1.54 -22.39 -9.17
C PRO A 38 0.59 -21.80 -10.20
N ASP A 39 -0.04 -22.65 -10.99
CA ASP A 39 -1.28 -22.33 -11.69
C ASP A 39 -2.45 -22.12 -10.69
N SER A 40 -2.27 -22.62 -9.47
CA SER A 40 -3.13 -22.40 -8.31
C SER A 40 -2.27 -22.15 -7.06
N VAL A 41 -2.81 -21.46 -6.06
CA VAL A 41 -2.13 -21.29 -4.78
C VAL A 41 -2.00 -22.66 -4.10
N PRO A 42 -0.78 -23.11 -3.73
CA PRO A 42 -0.60 -24.44 -3.16
C PRO A 42 -1.30 -24.55 -1.80
N HIS A 43 -1.92 -25.67 -1.60
CA HIS A 43 -2.50 -26.05 -0.31
C HIS A 43 -1.70 -27.22 0.25
N TYR A 44 -1.01 -26.98 1.37
CA TYR A 44 -0.28 -28.03 2.06
C TYR A 44 -1.19 -28.69 3.09
N GLU A 45 -1.50 -29.98 2.86
CA GLU A 45 -2.15 -30.79 3.89
C GLU A 45 -1.10 -31.24 4.90
N LEU A 46 -1.30 -30.90 6.16
CA LEU A 46 -0.52 -31.44 7.26
C LEU A 46 -1.04 -32.86 7.56
N THR A 47 -0.29 -33.84 7.11
CA THR A 47 -0.42 -35.19 7.67
C THR A 47 0.26 -35.18 9.04
N SER A 48 -0.46 -34.95 10.10
CA SER A 48 -0.04 -34.95 11.52
C SER A 48 1.39 -34.41 11.76
N PRO A 49 1.55 -33.16 12.23
CA PRO A 49 2.87 -32.59 12.50
C PRO A 49 3.63 -33.50 13.47
N GLN A 50 4.87 -33.85 13.16
CA GLN A 50 5.70 -34.75 13.96
C GLN A 50 6.24 -34.06 15.22
N ASN A 51 6.24 -32.71 15.23
CA ASN A 51 6.74 -31.92 16.36
C ASN A 51 6.18 -30.48 16.32
N GLU A 52 6.42 -29.72 17.39
CA GLU A 52 5.97 -28.33 17.54
C GLU A 52 6.57 -27.38 16.50
N TYR A 53 7.81 -27.63 16.08
CA TYR A 53 8.49 -26.85 15.04
C TYR A 53 7.78 -26.97 13.69
N GLU A 54 7.44 -28.19 13.27
CA GLU A 54 6.71 -28.43 12.01
C GLU A 54 5.31 -27.80 12.04
N SER A 55 4.64 -27.87 13.19
CA SER A 55 3.34 -27.21 13.37
C SER A 55 3.43 -25.70 13.21
N SER A 56 4.45 -25.08 13.79
CA SER A 56 4.71 -23.64 13.70
C SER A 56 5.07 -23.22 12.27
N LEU A 57 5.94 -23.97 11.60
CA LEU A 57 6.32 -23.71 10.20
C LEU A 57 5.13 -23.83 9.26
N HIS A 58 4.31 -24.88 9.43
CA HIS A 58 3.11 -25.05 8.62
C HIS A 58 2.13 -23.88 8.77
N LEU A 59 1.85 -23.46 10.01
CA LEU A 59 0.98 -22.31 10.27
C LEU A 59 1.53 -21.03 9.62
N ALA A 60 2.84 -20.82 9.68
CA ALA A 60 3.49 -19.67 9.05
C ALA A 60 3.32 -19.68 7.52
N ILE A 61 3.51 -20.83 6.87
CA ILE A 61 3.34 -21.01 5.44
C ILE A 61 1.86 -20.82 5.03
N GLN A 62 0.92 -21.43 5.75
CA GLN A 62 -0.51 -21.25 5.48
C GLN A 62 -0.92 -19.79 5.60
N ASN A 63 -0.41 -19.07 6.61
CA ASN A 63 -0.64 -17.64 6.75
C ASN A 63 -0.03 -16.85 5.57
N ALA A 64 1.17 -17.20 5.11
CA ALA A 64 1.79 -16.57 3.96
C ALA A 64 0.97 -16.77 2.69
N LEU A 65 0.52 -18.00 2.44
CA LEU A 65 -0.27 -18.36 1.25
C LEU A 65 -1.69 -17.79 1.28
N SER A 66 -2.21 -17.45 2.45
CA SER A 66 -3.61 -17.00 2.61
C SER A 66 -3.99 -15.75 1.80
N CYS A 67 -3.00 -14.99 1.31
CA CYS A 67 -3.19 -13.81 0.48
C CYS A 67 -2.56 -13.95 -0.91
N ALA A 68 -1.91 -15.07 -1.22
CA ALA A 68 -1.25 -15.27 -2.48
C ALA A 68 -2.25 -15.33 -3.65
N THR A 69 -1.85 -14.87 -4.82
CA THR A 69 -2.65 -14.92 -6.05
C THR A 69 -1.78 -15.30 -7.24
N THR A 70 -2.41 -15.79 -8.29
CA THR A 70 -1.73 -16.07 -9.57
C THR A 70 -1.56 -14.84 -10.46
N GLN A 71 -2.00 -13.66 -10.01
CA GLN A 71 -1.96 -12.41 -10.78
C GLN A 71 -0.98 -11.37 -10.25
N ALA A 72 -0.31 -11.66 -9.13
CA ALA A 72 0.56 -10.68 -8.48
C ALA A 72 1.73 -11.36 -7.77
N VAL A 73 2.87 -10.68 -7.72
CA VAL A 73 4.00 -11.07 -6.86
C VAL A 73 3.66 -10.74 -5.42
N HIS A 74 3.83 -11.71 -4.53
CA HIS A 74 3.62 -11.52 -3.10
C HIS A 74 4.93 -11.70 -2.35
N CYS A 75 5.26 -10.74 -1.50
CA CYS A 75 6.37 -10.84 -0.56
C CYS A 75 5.84 -10.88 0.87
N VAL A 76 6.28 -11.87 1.62
CA VAL A 76 6.00 -12.02 3.05
C VAL A 76 7.32 -11.90 3.81
N PRO A 77 7.67 -10.70 4.30
CA PRO A 77 8.92 -10.52 5.02
C PRO A 77 8.85 -11.19 6.39
N ASN A 78 9.94 -11.87 6.77
CA ASN A 78 10.02 -12.63 8.01
C ASN A 78 8.83 -13.60 8.18
N ALA A 79 8.55 -14.36 7.13
CA ALA A 79 7.46 -15.34 7.14
C ALA A 79 7.63 -16.36 8.27
N TRP A 80 8.86 -16.86 8.46
CA TRP A 80 9.30 -17.69 9.60
C TRP A 80 10.82 -17.60 9.77
N ASN A 81 11.35 -17.77 10.94
CA ASN A 81 12.80 -17.87 11.26
C ASN A 81 13.70 -16.89 10.49
N ASN A 82 13.27 -15.64 10.34
CA ASN A 82 13.91 -14.62 9.50
C ASN A 82 13.93 -14.93 7.98
N THR A 83 13.17 -15.91 7.53
CA THR A 83 12.99 -16.23 6.12
C THR A 83 12.04 -15.22 5.48
N HIS A 84 12.48 -14.62 4.38
CA HIS A 84 11.59 -13.85 3.52
C HIS A 84 11.05 -14.75 2.40
N LEU A 85 9.75 -14.73 2.19
CA LEU A 85 9.07 -15.55 1.20
C LEU A 85 8.59 -14.68 0.04
N TRP A 86 9.00 -15.01 -1.19
CA TRP A 86 8.42 -14.48 -2.41
C TRP A 86 7.59 -15.56 -3.09
N LEU A 87 6.34 -15.24 -3.38
CA LEU A 87 5.44 -16.05 -4.17
C LEU A 87 5.28 -15.37 -5.53
N ILE A 88 5.84 -16.00 -6.56
CA ILE A 88 5.94 -15.39 -7.90
C ILE A 88 5.09 -16.22 -8.86
N PRO A 89 4.03 -15.63 -9.46
CA PRO A 89 3.22 -16.31 -10.46
C PRO A 89 4.05 -16.76 -11.65
N HIS A 90 3.66 -17.85 -12.30
CA HIS A 90 4.35 -18.37 -13.49
C HIS A 90 4.51 -17.30 -14.58
N THR A 91 3.53 -16.42 -14.75
CA THR A 91 3.59 -15.30 -15.71
C THR A 91 4.70 -14.26 -15.40
N HIS A 92 5.22 -14.23 -14.18
CA HIS A 92 6.32 -13.36 -13.76
C HIS A 92 7.64 -14.11 -13.56
N ALA A 93 7.66 -15.43 -13.75
CA ALA A 93 8.79 -16.30 -13.42
C ALA A 93 10.08 -15.92 -14.17
N SER A 94 9.98 -15.59 -15.46
CA SER A 94 11.11 -15.18 -16.29
C SER A 94 11.74 -13.84 -15.88
N SER A 95 11.05 -13.04 -15.06
CA SER A 95 11.56 -11.77 -14.52
C SER A 95 12.08 -11.90 -13.09
N LEU A 96 12.18 -13.10 -12.53
CA LEU A 96 12.60 -13.38 -11.17
C LEU A 96 13.94 -12.70 -10.83
N HIS A 97 14.92 -12.78 -11.73
CA HIS A 97 16.24 -12.18 -11.57
C HIS A 97 16.20 -10.66 -11.34
N THR A 98 15.12 -9.98 -11.73
CA THR A 98 14.97 -8.54 -11.52
C THR A 98 14.67 -8.15 -10.06
N HIS A 99 14.28 -9.12 -9.23
CA HIS A 99 14.02 -8.90 -7.81
C HIS A 99 15.31 -8.99 -6.97
N PHE A 100 16.33 -9.68 -7.45
CA PHE A 100 17.52 -10.04 -6.68
C PHE A 100 18.79 -9.53 -7.35
N SER A 101 19.68 -8.96 -6.55
CA SER A 101 21.02 -8.54 -6.98
C SER A 101 22.10 -9.61 -6.79
N VAL A 102 21.72 -10.78 -6.26
CA VAL A 102 22.60 -11.91 -6.01
C VAL A 102 22.19 -13.10 -6.87
N PRO A 103 23.11 -14.04 -7.16
CA PRO A 103 22.77 -15.27 -7.87
C PRO A 103 21.69 -16.08 -7.16
N ILE A 104 20.78 -16.64 -7.93
CA ILE A 104 19.71 -17.51 -7.43
C ILE A 104 20.23 -18.94 -7.37
N GLN A 105 20.09 -19.58 -6.22
CA GLN A 105 20.40 -21.00 -6.02
C GLN A 105 19.12 -21.81 -6.30
N TRP A 106 19.03 -22.39 -7.49
CA TRP A 106 17.89 -23.18 -7.89
C TRP A 106 17.88 -24.54 -7.19
N GLN A 107 16.78 -24.86 -6.55
CA GLN A 107 16.52 -26.19 -5.94
C GLN A 107 15.85 -27.15 -6.92
N THR A 108 15.42 -26.65 -8.06
CA THR A 108 14.83 -27.34 -9.20
C THR A 108 15.47 -26.82 -10.49
N GLU A 109 14.98 -27.22 -11.66
CA GLU A 109 15.45 -26.70 -12.94
C GLU A 109 15.33 -25.18 -13.00
N ALA A 110 16.40 -24.50 -13.41
CA ALA A 110 16.43 -23.05 -13.52
C ALA A 110 15.53 -22.53 -14.64
N ILE A 111 14.78 -21.46 -14.36
CA ILE A 111 14.02 -20.76 -15.40
C ILE A 111 14.94 -19.80 -16.13
N ALA A 112 14.95 -19.89 -17.46
CA ALA A 112 15.67 -18.94 -18.27
C ALA A 112 15.09 -17.51 -18.09
N PRO A 113 15.95 -16.49 -17.92
CA PRO A 113 15.49 -15.11 -17.87
C PRO A 113 14.79 -14.73 -19.18
N ALA A 114 13.73 -13.92 -19.06
CA ALA A 114 13.12 -13.33 -20.25
C ALA A 114 14.14 -12.44 -20.97
N PRO A 115 14.03 -12.31 -22.30
CA PRO A 115 14.79 -11.29 -23.02
C PRO A 115 14.58 -9.93 -22.35
N GLU A 116 15.67 -9.26 -22.00
CA GLU A 116 15.58 -7.93 -21.41
C GLU A 116 14.88 -6.98 -22.40
N VAL A 117 13.68 -6.55 -22.05
CA VAL A 117 13.12 -5.36 -22.68
C VAL A 117 13.90 -4.18 -22.11
N SER A 118 14.78 -3.60 -22.93
CA SER A 118 15.57 -2.44 -22.52
C SER A 118 14.63 -1.36 -21.96
N PRO A 119 14.79 -0.95 -20.70
CA PRO A 119 13.96 0.09 -20.13
C PRO A 119 14.16 1.38 -20.93
N LYS A 120 13.14 2.23 -20.99
CA LYS A 120 13.30 3.57 -21.53
C LYS A 120 14.35 4.31 -20.69
N ALA A 121 15.14 5.18 -21.30
CA ALA A 121 16.25 5.86 -20.63
C ALA A 121 15.85 6.54 -19.31
N TRP A 122 14.64 7.11 -19.25
CA TRP A 122 14.10 7.72 -18.03
C TRP A 122 13.62 6.72 -16.96
N GLN A 123 13.53 5.43 -17.27
CA GLN A 123 13.17 4.34 -16.35
C GLN A 123 14.39 3.65 -15.75
N THR A 124 15.56 3.83 -16.35
CA THR A 124 16.80 3.23 -15.83
C THR A 124 17.06 3.75 -14.42
N PRO A 125 17.14 2.88 -13.41
CA PRO A 125 17.38 3.33 -12.04
C PRO A 125 18.70 4.10 -11.91
N PRO A 126 18.80 5.03 -10.94
CA PRO A 126 20.10 5.64 -10.64
C PRO A 126 21.07 4.56 -10.16
N GLY A 127 22.36 4.75 -10.43
CA GLY A 127 23.40 3.90 -9.84
C GLY A 127 23.29 3.89 -8.31
N VAL A 128 23.60 2.75 -7.69
CA VAL A 128 23.55 2.62 -6.23
C VAL A 128 24.70 3.40 -5.60
N TYR A 129 24.40 4.51 -4.95
CA TYR A 129 25.38 5.33 -4.22
C TYR A 129 25.58 4.87 -2.76
N CYS A 130 25.35 3.58 -2.47
CA CYS A 130 25.42 3.08 -1.10
C CYS A 130 26.84 3.11 -0.53
N ARG A 131 27.05 3.94 0.50
CA ARG A 131 28.01 3.65 1.56
C ARG A 131 27.31 2.70 2.54
N GLY A 132 28.05 1.73 3.09
CA GLY A 132 27.48 0.64 3.89
C GLY A 132 26.55 1.08 5.05
N PRO A 133 25.78 0.16 5.63
CA PRO A 133 24.69 0.42 6.59
C PRO A 133 25.05 1.32 7.77
N SER A 134 26.29 1.27 8.25
CA SER A 134 26.76 2.06 9.40
C SER A 134 26.79 3.58 9.17
N SER A 135 26.63 4.03 7.93
CA SER A 135 26.63 5.47 7.57
C SER A 135 25.28 5.97 7.02
N LEU A 136 24.26 5.10 6.94
CA LEU A 136 22.96 5.49 6.39
C LEU A 136 22.11 6.22 7.41
N HIS A 137 21.89 7.51 7.16
CA HIS A 137 20.91 8.31 7.86
C HIS A 137 19.87 8.80 6.84
N ILE A 138 18.65 8.35 6.97
CA ILE A 138 17.56 8.61 6.03
C ILE A 138 16.63 9.65 6.64
N LEU A 139 16.38 10.73 5.90
CA LEU A 139 15.42 11.77 6.24
C LEU A 139 14.11 11.48 5.52
N ILE A 140 13.00 11.42 6.26
CA ILE A 140 11.65 11.18 5.72
C ILE A 140 10.77 12.38 6.03
N ILE A 141 10.13 12.93 5.02
CA ILE A 141 9.23 14.07 5.13
C ILE A 141 7.78 13.59 5.11
N GLY A 142 7.09 13.76 6.25
CA GLY A 142 5.71 13.35 6.48
C GLY A 142 5.58 12.06 7.28
N ALA A 143 4.68 12.06 8.30
CA ALA A 143 4.40 10.94 9.18
C ALA A 143 2.97 10.39 9.02
N GLY A 144 2.45 10.35 7.79
CA GLY A 144 1.30 9.54 7.41
C GLY A 144 1.71 8.07 7.20
N ILE A 145 0.77 7.23 6.72
CA ILE A 145 1.01 5.79 6.50
C ILE A 145 2.20 5.52 5.58
N ALA A 146 2.40 6.30 4.52
CA ALA A 146 3.52 6.13 3.60
C ALA A 146 4.87 6.44 4.27
N GLY A 147 4.95 7.54 5.04
CA GLY A 147 6.17 7.92 5.74
C GLY A 147 6.51 6.98 6.89
N ALA A 148 5.54 6.62 7.69
CA ALA A 148 5.72 5.67 8.80
C ALA A 148 6.17 4.29 8.31
N ALA A 149 5.54 3.77 7.24
CA ALA A 149 5.93 2.51 6.65
C ALA A 149 7.35 2.59 6.04
N THR A 150 7.69 3.68 5.34
CA THR A 150 9.04 3.87 4.78
C THR A 150 10.09 3.95 5.89
N ALA A 151 9.80 4.67 6.98
CA ALA A 151 10.68 4.74 8.14
C ALA A 151 10.92 3.37 8.76
N TYR A 152 9.84 2.64 8.99
CA TYR A 152 9.90 1.30 9.56
C TYR A 152 10.72 0.34 8.69
N GLU A 153 10.45 0.29 7.39
CA GLU A 153 11.14 -0.60 6.46
C GLU A 153 12.63 -0.30 6.32
N CYS A 154 13.02 0.99 6.40
CA CYS A 154 14.43 1.38 6.45
C CYS A 154 15.06 1.00 7.81
N ALA A 155 14.36 1.25 8.90
CA ALA A 155 14.85 1.02 10.26
C ALA A 155 15.08 -0.46 10.58
N ILE A 156 14.16 -1.35 10.18
CA ILE A 156 14.34 -2.81 10.39
C ILE A 156 15.48 -3.39 9.55
N ARG A 157 15.92 -2.70 8.50
CA ARG A 157 17.10 -3.02 7.68
C ARG A 157 18.39 -2.38 8.20
N GLY A 158 18.33 -1.71 9.36
CA GLY A 158 19.49 -1.17 10.08
C GLY A 158 19.82 0.30 9.78
N ALA A 159 19.02 1.03 9.02
CA ALA A 159 19.22 2.45 8.82
C ALA A 159 18.81 3.26 10.06
N LYS A 160 19.53 4.36 10.33
CA LYS A 160 19.06 5.43 11.22
C LYS A 160 18.07 6.31 10.44
N VAL A 161 16.92 6.61 11.02
CA VAL A 161 15.85 7.34 10.34
C VAL A 161 15.40 8.53 11.18
N SER A 162 15.31 9.71 10.56
CA SER A 162 14.63 10.88 11.14
C SER A 162 13.38 11.18 10.30
N VAL A 163 12.22 11.21 10.97
CA VAL A 163 10.94 11.54 10.35
C VAL A 163 10.53 12.94 10.77
N LEU A 164 10.30 13.82 9.79
CA LEU A 164 9.88 15.20 9.99
C LEU A 164 8.39 15.32 9.65
N GLU A 165 7.57 15.67 10.63
CA GLU A 165 6.12 15.86 10.48
C GLU A 165 5.77 17.34 10.69
N ALA A 166 5.00 17.90 9.78
CA ALA A 166 4.61 19.31 9.83
C ALA A 166 3.58 19.61 10.92
N GLN A 167 2.75 18.63 11.26
CA GLN A 167 1.70 18.73 12.27
C GLN A 167 2.24 18.40 13.67
N SER A 168 1.44 18.70 14.69
CA SER A 168 1.76 18.39 16.09
C SER A 168 1.70 16.89 16.43
N GLN A 169 0.95 16.12 15.64
CA GLN A 169 0.79 14.68 15.79
C GLN A 169 0.93 13.99 14.44
N VAL A 170 1.21 12.69 14.48
CA VAL A 170 1.26 11.84 13.27
C VAL A 170 -0.14 11.52 12.75
N ALA A 171 -0.23 11.16 11.47
CA ALA A 171 -1.46 10.68 10.84
C ALA A 171 -2.65 11.67 10.88
N GLN A 172 -2.43 12.98 10.93
CA GLN A 172 -3.54 13.95 11.01
C GLN A 172 -4.16 14.31 9.66
N ALA A 173 -3.53 13.97 8.53
CA ALA A 173 -4.07 14.19 7.18
C ALA A 173 -4.83 12.95 6.67
N GLY A 174 -4.63 12.53 5.43
CA GLY A 174 -5.30 11.37 4.82
C GLY A 174 -5.19 10.04 5.58
N SER A 175 -4.30 9.93 6.56
CA SER A 175 -4.16 8.78 7.47
C SER A 175 -4.90 8.96 8.81
N GLY A 176 -5.67 10.03 8.99
CA GLY A 176 -6.37 10.35 10.24
C GLY A 176 -7.77 9.73 10.37
N ASN A 177 -8.24 9.01 9.35
CA ASN A 177 -9.54 8.37 9.40
C ASN A 177 -9.64 7.38 10.58
N ARG A 178 -10.79 7.38 11.28
CA ARG A 178 -11.01 6.52 12.44
C ARG A 178 -10.94 5.03 12.10
N GLN A 179 -11.60 4.62 11.02
CA GLN A 179 -11.56 3.26 10.49
C GLN A 179 -11.47 3.31 8.96
N GLY A 180 -10.41 2.75 8.42
CA GLY A 180 -10.26 2.54 6.98
C GLY A 180 -10.47 1.08 6.61
N LEU A 181 -10.98 0.80 5.41
CA LEU A 181 -11.13 -0.56 4.93
C LEU A 181 -9.86 -1.06 4.24
N LEU A 182 -9.50 -2.29 4.52
CA LEU A 182 -8.41 -3.01 3.88
C LEU A 182 -8.97 -4.21 3.10
N TYR A 183 -9.14 -4.03 1.83
CA TYR A 183 -9.45 -5.06 0.84
C TYR A 183 -9.03 -4.55 -0.55
N ALA A 184 -9.09 -5.37 -1.59
CA ALA A 184 -8.66 -4.96 -2.92
C ALA A 184 -9.86 -4.76 -3.86
N ILE A 185 -10.11 -3.51 -4.27
CA ILE A 185 -11.07 -3.21 -5.35
C ILE A 185 -10.33 -3.38 -6.67
N ILE A 186 -10.40 -4.59 -7.24
CA ILE A 186 -9.64 -4.99 -8.41
C ILE A 186 -10.50 -5.05 -9.69
N SER A 187 -9.84 -4.96 -10.83
CA SER A 187 -10.39 -5.31 -12.13
C SER A 187 -10.37 -6.84 -12.31
N PRO A 188 -11.31 -7.44 -13.05
CA PRO A 188 -11.18 -8.83 -13.51
C PRO A 188 -10.03 -9.02 -14.52
N HIS A 189 -9.42 -7.95 -14.98
CA HIS A 189 -8.29 -7.96 -15.91
C HIS A 189 -6.96 -7.75 -15.16
N ALA A 190 -5.89 -8.36 -15.68
CA ALA A 190 -4.52 -8.23 -15.15
C ALA A 190 -3.93 -6.84 -15.51
N THR A 191 -4.26 -5.83 -14.71
CA THR A 191 -3.72 -4.47 -14.82
C THR A 191 -2.64 -4.24 -13.74
N GLU A 192 -1.78 -3.23 -13.93
CA GLU A 192 -0.81 -2.81 -12.92
C GLU A 192 -1.49 -2.44 -11.60
N GLN A 193 -2.66 -1.83 -11.68
CA GLN A 193 -3.45 -1.48 -10.50
C GLN A 193 -3.96 -2.72 -9.76
N THR A 194 -4.45 -3.73 -10.48
CA THR A 194 -4.89 -5.02 -9.91
C THR A 194 -3.71 -5.72 -9.22
N GLU A 195 -2.57 -5.83 -9.90
CA GLU A 195 -1.35 -6.43 -9.35
C GLU A 195 -0.90 -5.71 -8.07
N LEU A 196 -0.79 -4.38 -8.10
CA LEU A 196 -0.39 -3.58 -6.94
C LEU A 196 -1.34 -3.76 -5.75
N LEU A 197 -2.65 -3.75 -6.00
CA LEU A 197 -3.64 -3.87 -4.93
C LEU A 197 -3.63 -5.27 -4.30
N LEU A 198 -3.48 -6.33 -5.08
CA LEU A 198 -3.39 -7.70 -4.56
C LEU A 198 -2.12 -7.91 -3.76
N SER A 199 -0.96 -7.52 -4.30
CA SER A 199 0.33 -7.60 -3.60
C SER A 199 0.32 -6.79 -2.31
N GLY A 200 -0.17 -5.56 -2.37
CA GLY A 200 -0.19 -4.64 -1.24
C GLY A 200 -1.19 -5.04 -0.16
N TYR A 201 -2.37 -5.56 -0.55
CA TYR A 201 -3.34 -6.13 0.38
C TYR A 201 -2.72 -7.26 1.20
N GLY A 202 -2.06 -8.21 0.54
CA GLY A 202 -1.36 -9.31 1.19
C GLY A 202 -0.27 -8.80 2.15
N TYR A 203 0.60 -7.89 1.66
CA TYR A 203 1.69 -7.31 2.45
C TYR A 203 1.20 -6.62 3.72
N THR A 204 0.21 -5.75 3.61
CA THR A 204 -0.34 -5.01 4.76
C THR A 204 -1.00 -5.94 5.77
N ARG A 205 -1.69 -6.99 5.33
CA ARG A 205 -2.25 -8.00 6.25
C ARG A 205 -1.18 -8.74 7.04
N HIS A 206 -0.07 -9.13 6.39
CA HIS A 206 1.06 -9.74 7.10
C HIS A 206 1.70 -8.76 8.10
N LEU A 207 1.81 -7.49 7.71
CA LEU A 207 2.31 -6.43 8.57
C LEU A 207 1.43 -6.25 9.82
N LEU A 208 0.11 -6.18 9.65
CA LEU A 208 -0.85 -6.03 10.75
C LEU A 208 -0.78 -7.21 11.72
N ARG A 209 -0.79 -8.45 11.21
CA ARG A 209 -0.69 -9.66 12.05
C ARG A 209 0.59 -9.69 12.88
N ARG A 210 1.70 -9.21 12.32
CA ARG A 210 3.00 -9.17 12.99
C ARG A 210 3.10 -8.06 14.02
N LEU A 211 2.61 -6.86 13.70
CA LEU A 211 2.79 -5.67 14.53
C LEU A 211 1.68 -5.43 15.53
N LEU A 212 0.47 -5.87 15.24
CA LEU A 212 -0.74 -5.65 16.01
C LEU A 212 -1.54 -6.97 16.14
N PRO A 213 -0.94 -8.04 16.70
CA PRO A 213 -1.56 -9.36 16.75
C PRO A 213 -2.84 -9.41 17.59
N GLU A 214 -3.00 -8.51 18.58
CA GLU A 214 -4.14 -8.45 19.49
C GLU A 214 -5.44 -7.97 18.82
N GLN A 215 -5.36 -7.42 17.60
CA GLN A 215 -6.49 -6.93 16.81
C GLN A 215 -7.42 -5.95 17.56
N THR A 216 -6.87 -5.13 18.48
CA THR A 216 -7.63 -4.13 19.24
C THR A 216 -7.91 -2.85 18.45
N THR A 217 -7.10 -2.55 17.45
CA THR A 217 -7.18 -1.37 16.58
C THR A 217 -7.39 -1.70 15.10
N TRP A 218 -7.62 -2.95 14.80
CA TRP A 218 -8.03 -3.48 13.51
C TRP A 218 -8.72 -4.83 13.70
N GLN A 219 -9.46 -5.27 12.71
CA GLN A 219 -10.10 -6.58 12.76
C GLN A 219 -10.27 -7.17 11.36
N ALA A 220 -9.86 -8.42 11.18
CA ALA A 220 -10.10 -9.20 9.97
C ALA A 220 -11.54 -9.76 9.98
N CYS A 221 -12.52 -8.87 9.98
CA CYS A 221 -13.94 -9.22 10.08
C CYS A 221 -14.58 -9.65 8.77
N GLY A 222 -13.87 -9.48 7.66
CA GLY A 222 -14.41 -9.57 6.32
C GLY A 222 -14.94 -8.22 5.81
N VAL A 223 -14.91 -8.05 4.47
CA VAL A 223 -15.50 -6.91 3.76
C VAL A 223 -16.42 -7.42 2.67
N LEU A 224 -17.68 -7.00 2.72
CA LEU A 224 -18.68 -7.28 1.70
C LEU A 224 -18.81 -6.09 0.76
N HIS A 225 -18.42 -6.27 -0.50
CA HIS A 225 -18.61 -5.28 -1.55
C HIS A 225 -19.93 -5.55 -2.28
N LEU A 226 -20.91 -4.68 -2.06
CA LEU A 226 -22.28 -4.83 -2.57
C LEU A 226 -22.39 -4.50 -4.06
N ASN A 227 -23.32 -5.16 -4.73
CA ASN A 227 -23.67 -4.91 -6.13
C ASN A 227 -24.57 -3.67 -6.26
N HIS A 228 -24.11 -2.51 -5.81
CA HIS A 228 -24.88 -1.27 -5.71
C HIS A 228 -25.26 -0.63 -7.05
N ASN A 229 -24.72 -1.12 -8.17
CA ASN A 229 -25.10 -0.77 -9.53
C ASN A 229 -24.74 -1.88 -10.52
N ALA A 230 -25.24 -1.79 -11.75
CA ALA A 230 -25.04 -2.82 -12.78
C ALA A 230 -23.55 -3.03 -13.16
N LYS A 231 -22.73 -1.99 -13.16
CA LYS A 231 -21.29 -2.07 -13.47
C LYS A 231 -20.56 -2.88 -12.38
N GLU A 232 -20.86 -2.62 -11.12
CA GLU A 232 -20.29 -3.33 -9.99
C GLU A 232 -20.75 -4.78 -9.93
N ALA A 233 -22.05 -5.03 -10.20
CA ALA A 233 -22.59 -6.38 -10.30
C ALA A 233 -21.86 -7.20 -11.38
N GLU A 234 -21.65 -6.64 -12.57
CA GLU A 234 -20.94 -7.32 -13.66
C GLU A 234 -19.45 -7.52 -13.33
N ARG A 235 -18.80 -6.55 -12.69
CA ARG A 235 -17.42 -6.72 -12.22
C ARG A 235 -17.31 -7.85 -11.21
N ASN A 236 -18.16 -7.85 -10.19
CA ASN A 236 -18.16 -8.85 -9.13
C ASN A 236 -18.48 -10.24 -9.68
N ARG A 237 -19.41 -10.35 -10.64
CA ARG A 237 -19.71 -11.60 -11.35
C ARG A 237 -18.49 -12.16 -12.07
N LYS A 238 -17.75 -11.33 -12.82
CA LYS A 238 -16.51 -11.74 -13.51
C LYS A 238 -15.41 -12.17 -12.53
N LEU A 239 -15.26 -11.46 -11.43
CA LEU A 239 -14.29 -11.82 -10.38
C LEU A 239 -14.66 -13.18 -9.75
N ALA A 240 -15.92 -13.41 -9.43
CA ALA A 240 -16.39 -14.66 -8.83
C ALA A 240 -16.17 -15.89 -9.71
N GLN A 241 -16.04 -15.70 -11.03
CA GLN A 241 -15.69 -16.77 -11.97
C GLN A 241 -14.21 -17.19 -11.90
N GLN A 242 -13.36 -16.37 -11.26
CA GLN A 242 -11.94 -16.66 -11.06
C GLN A 242 -11.76 -17.57 -9.84
N THR A 243 -12.11 -18.85 -9.99
CA THR A 243 -12.15 -19.85 -8.90
C THR A 243 -10.80 -20.04 -8.20
N GLN A 244 -9.68 -19.77 -8.89
CA GLN A 244 -8.33 -19.78 -8.32
C GLN A 244 -8.13 -18.75 -7.19
N HIS A 245 -9.02 -17.78 -7.07
CA HIS A 245 -8.99 -16.77 -6.00
C HIS A 245 -10.10 -16.97 -4.94
N ALA A 246 -10.77 -18.11 -4.93
CA ALA A 246 -11.88 -18.40 -3.99
C ALA A 246 -11.47 -18.32 -2.51
N HIS A 247 -10.19 -18.46 -2.21
CA HIS A 247 -9.63 -18.24 -0.86
C HIS A 247 -9.56 -16.77 -0.44
N LEU A 248 -9.62 -15.82 -1.38
CA LEU A 248 -9.62 -14.38 -1.10
C LEU A 248 -11.03 -13.81 -1.06
N TYR A 249 -11.84 -14.13 -2.07
CA TYR A 249 -13.19 -13.59 -2.23
C TYR A 249 -14.12 -14.59 -2.91
N ARG A 250 -15.41 -14.46 -2.64
CA ARG A 250 -16.47 -15.25 -3.27
C ARG A 250 -17.73 -14.43 -3.46
N ALA A 251 -18.53 -14.77 -4.46
CA ALA A 251 -19.87 -14.23 -4.58
C ALA A 251 -20.75 -14.72 -3.42
N VAL A 252 -21.65 -13.87 -2.96
CA VAL A 252 -22.66 -14.19 -1.96
C VAL A 252 -24.00 -13.59 -2.37
N SER A 253 -25.08 -14.37 -2.17
CA SER A 253 -26.44 -13.88 -2.32
C SER A 253 -26.81 -12.92 -1.16
N ALA A 254 -27.90 -12.15 -1.32
CA ALA A 254 -28.42 -11.28 -0.28
C ALA A 254 -28.71 -12.03 1.04
N GLN A 255 -29.20 -13.27 0.95
CA GLN A 255 -29.41 -14.11 2.13
C GLN A 255 -28.07 -14.45 2.83
N GLN A 256 -27.08 -14.95 2.09
CA GLN A 256 -25.75 -15.26 2.63
C GLN A 256 -25.06 -14.01 3.16
N ALA A 257 -25.25 -12.88 2.48
CA ALA A 257 -24.74 -11.59 2.89
C ALA A 257 -25.32 -11.16 4.26
N SER A 258 -26.63 -11.37 4.46
CA SER A 258 -27.32 -11.08 5.71
C SER A 258 -26.83 -11.99 6.86
N GLU A 259 -26.63 -13.27 6.60
CA GLU A 259 -26.07 -14.21 7.58
C GLU A 259 -24.66 -13.81 8.02
N LEU A 260 -23.79 -13.44 7.06
CA LEU A 260 -22.43 -12.96 7.34
C LEU A 260 -22.44 -11.62 8.08
N ALA A 261 -23.29 -10.69 7.66
CA ALA A 261 -23.35 -9.35 8.22
C ALA A 261 -24.01 -9.30 9.62
N GLY A 262 -24.88 -10.25 9.94
CA GLY A 262 -25.69 -10.25 11.15
C GLY A 262 -26.84 -9.24 11.13
N ILE A 263 -27.08 -8.60 9.99
CA ILE A 263 -28.16 -7.65 9.70
C ILE A 263 -28.75 -7.95 8.33
N CYS A 264 -29.94 -7.44 8.04
CA CYS A 264 -30.56 -7.60 6.72
C CYS A 264 -29.76 -6.88 5.64
N ILE A 265 -29.38 -7.61 4.59
CA ILE A 265 -28.74 -7.11 3.36
C ILE A 265 -29.63 -7.50 2.18
N GLU A 266 -30.02 -6.52 1.37
CA GLU A 266 -30.97 -6.72 0.26
C GLU A 266 -30.26 -6.99 -1.08
N GLN A 267 -28.94 -6.86 -1.13
CA GLN A 267 -28.14 -6.95 -2.36
C GLN A 267 -27.16 -8.10 -2.29
N ASP A 268 -26.96 -8.76 -3.42
CA ASP A 268 -25.83 -9.66 -3.62
C ASP A 268 -24.51 -8.88 -3.59
N GLY A 269 -23.41 -9.59 -3.41
CA GLY A 269 -22.09 -8.94 -3.39
C GLY A 269 -20.92 -9.89 -3.56
N LEU A 270 -19.74 -9.32 -3.44
CA LEU A 270 -18.46 -10.03 -3.40
C LEU A 270 -17.89 -9.95 -1.99
N PHE A 271 -17.76 -11.07 -1.31
CA PHE A 271 -17.28 -11.13 0.06
C PHE A 271 -15.77 -11.42 0.10
N TRP A 272 -15.00 -10.48 0.61
CA TRP A 272 -13.58 -10.61 0.90
C TRP A 272 -13.40 -11.19 2.30
N GLN A 273 -13.21 -12.50 2.39
CA GLN A 273 -13.25 -13.26 3.63
C GLN A 273 -12.29 -12.75 4.70
N GLN A 274 -11.14 -12.29 4.27
CA GLN A 274 -10.08 -11.78 5.14
C GLN A 274 -9.91 -10.26 5.02
N GLY A 275 -10.89 -9.58 4.44
CA GLY A 275 -10.98 -8.13 4.46
C GLY A 275 -11.03 -7.61 5.89
N ALA A 276 -10.57 -6.39 6.10
CA ALA A 276 -10.45 -5.84 7.45
C ALA A 276 -10.89 -4.37 7.50
N TRP A 277 -11.22 -3.92 8.68
CA TRP A 277 -11.10 -2.50 9.02
C TRP A 277 -9.88 -2.30 9.92
N LEU A 278 -9.27 -1.12 9.88
CA LEU A 278 -8.19 -0.73 10.78
C LEU A 278 -8.23 0.76 11.08
N ASN A 279 -7.69 1.14 12.25
CA ASN A 279 -7.36 2.51 12.58
C ASN A 279 -5.97 2.84 12.03
N PRO A 280 -5.86 3.71 11.00
CA PRO A 280 -4.56 3.98 10.37
C PRO A 280 -3.58 4.67 11.32
N ALA A 281 -4.06 5.54 12.22
CA ALA A 281 -3.21 6.24 13.18
C ALA A 281 -2.51 5.27 14.14
N SER A 282 -3.20 4.23 14.61
CA SER A 282 -2.60 3.19 15.45
C SER A 282 -1.50 2.41 14.73
N LEU A 283 -1.71 2.08 13.46
CA LEU A 283 -0.67 1.45 12.64
C LEU A 283 0.53 2.37 12.45
N VAL A 284 0.29 3.65 12.14
CA VAL A 284 1.35 4.67 11.98
C VAL A 284 2.17 4.80 13.26
N GLN A 285 1.54 4.92 14.42
CA GLN A 285 2.22 5.00 15.72
C GLN A 285 3.08 3.75 15.98
N LYS A 286 2.53 2.57 15.70
CA LYS A 286 3.26 1.31 15.87
C LYS A 286 4.48 1.21 14.96
N LEU A 287 4.37 1.61 13.70
CA LEU A 287 5.48 1.64 12.75
C LEU A 287 6.59 2.59 13.20
N LEU A 288 6.23 3.77 13.73
CA LEU A 288 7.18 4.77 14.18
C LEU A 288 7.82 4.45 15.54
N SER A 289 7.36 3.42 16.25
CA SER A 289 7.92 3.04 17.57
C SER A 289 9.24 2.27 17.51
N HIS A 290 9.80 2.03 16.31
CA HIS A 290 11.08 1.32 16.17
C HIS A 290 12.25 2.15 16.72
N PRO A 291 13.22 1.55 17.47
CA PRO A 291 14.30 2.30 18.16
C PRO A 291 15.23 3.07 17.21
N ASN A 292 15.36 2.67 15.94
CA ASN A 292 16.18 3.37 14.96
C ASN A 292 15.44 4.57 14.32
N ILE A 293 14.21 4.89 14.74
CA ILE A 293 13.41 5.99 14.22
C ILE A 293 13.34 7.10 15.26
N THR A 294 13.65 8.32 14.84
CA THR A 294 13.43 9.53 15.62
C THR A 294 12.38 10.38 14.92
N LEU A 295 11.26 10.62 15.61
CA LEU A 295 10.16 11.45 15.12
C LEU A 295 10.32 12.89 15.60
N HIS A 296 10.18 13.85 14.67
CA HIS A 296 10.18 15.28 14.92
C HIS A 296 8.87 15.87 14.42
N THR A 297 7.98 16.26 15.31
CA THR A 297 6.72 16.95 15.00
C THR A 297 6.87 18.47 14.96
N ASN A 298 5.88 19.18 14.38
CA ASN A 298 5.92 20.62 14.15
C ASN A 298 7.11 21.08 13.29
N GLN A 299 7.56 20.22 12.37
CA GLN A 299 8.72 20.45 11.50
C GLN A 299 8.30 20.46 10.03
N ARG A 300 7.77 21.60 9.58
CA ARG A 300 7.45 21.80 8.16
C ARG A 300 8.73 22.01 7.35
N LEU A 301 8.92 21.22 6.29
CA LEU A 301 10.03 21.41 5.35
C LEU A 301 9.91 22.76 4.63
N ILE A 302 10.97 23.57 4.70
CA ILE A 302 11.09 24.85 3.98
C ILE A 302 12.07 24.73 2.83
N GLN A 303 13.19 24.01 3.04
CA GLN A 303 14.28 23.92 2.08
C GLN A 303 14.98 22.56 2.18
N ALA A 304 15.42 22.03 1.05
CA ALA A 304 16.22 20.82 0.96
C ALA A 304 17.26 20.99 -0.14
N ASP A 305 18.54 20.92 0.23
CA ASP A 305 19.69 21.10 -0.66
C ASP A 305 20.65 19.92 -0.53
N TYR A 306 21.23 19.50 -1.65
CA TYR A 306 22.26 18.48 -1.69
C TYR A 306 23.63 19.12 -1.91
N ASN A 307 24.57 18.93 -0.99
CA ASN A 307 25.90 19.56 -1.05
C ASN A 307 26.96 18.74 -1.78
N GLY A 308 26.56 17.72 -2.53
CA GLY A 308 27.46 16.76 -3.19
C GLY A 308 27.75 15.50 -2.38
N VAL A 309 27.43 15.49 -1.08
CA VAL A 309 27.64 14.35 -0.16
C VAL A 309 26.38 13.99 0.60
N MET A 310 25.69 14.97 1.16
CA MET A 310 24.51 14.79 2.02
C MET A 310 23.42 15.80 1.70
N TRP A 311 22.19 15.42 2.02
CA TRP A 311 21.05 16.32 2.05
C TRP A 311 21.09 17.18 3.31
N HIS A 312 20.87 18.48 3.15
CA HIS A 312 20.63 19.45 4.18
C HIS A 312 19.16 19.86 4.11
N VAL A 313 18.41 19.53 5.14
CA VAL A 313 16.97 19.78 5.22
C VAL A 313 16.73 20.79 6.32
N ARG A 314 16.05 21.90 5.99
CA ARG A 314 15.70 22.97 6.93
C ARG A 314 14.18 23.06 7.10
N SER A 315 13.74 23.06 8.34
CA SER A 315 12.38 23.44 8.73
C SER A 315 12.33 24.90 9.19
N ASN A 316 11.19 25.27 9.75
CA ASN A 316 11.02 26.59 10.40
C ASN A 316 11.91 26.80 11.62
N THR A 317 12.37 25.74 12.30
CA THR A 317 13.08 25.84 13.58
C THR A 317 14.42 25.10 13.64
N HIS A 318 14.63 24.10 12.80
CA HIS A 318 15.79 23.19 12.87
C HIS A 318 16.35 22.84 11.49
N THR A 319 17.56 22.29 11.51
CA THR A 319 18.22 21.74 10.31
C THR A 319 18.68 20.31 10.59
N TRP A 320 18.51 19.42 9.60
CA TRP A 320 18.98 18.04 9.64
C TRP A 320 19.89 17.74 8.45
N GLN A 321 20.73 16.74 8.63
CA GLN A 321 21.57 16.19 7.57
C GLN A 321 21.31 14.70 7.43
N GLY A 322 21.25 14.21 6.20
CA GLY A 322 21.07 12.80 5.91
C GLY A 322 21.64 12.40 4.57
N SER A 323 22.02 11.14 4.44
CA SER A 323 22.54 10.57 3.20
C SER A 323 21.46 10.41 2.12
N HIS A 324 20.21 10.22 2.54
CA HIS A 324 19.04 10.00 1.68
C HIS A 324 17.86 10.87 2.14
N LEU A 325 17.01 11.24 1.20
CA LEU A 325 15.79 12.02 1.43
C LEU A 325 14.61 11.33 0.77
N VAL A 326 13.52 11.10 1.54
CA VAL A 326 12.29 10.48 1.03
C VAL A 326 11.09 11.37 1.31
N PHE A 327 10.37 11.74 0.26
CA PHE A 327 9.14 12.53 0.36
C PHE A 327 7.93 11.62 0.50
N CYS A 328 7.19 11.75 1.61
CA CYS A 328 5.96 11.01 1.91
C CYS A 328 4.83 11.98 2.30
N THR A 329 4.75 13.09 1.60
CA THR A 329 4.02 14.30 2.00
C THR A 329 2.54 14.30 1.61
N GLY A 330 2.03 13.23 0.96
CA GLY A 330 0.62 13.13 0.58
C GLY A 330 0.15 14.38 -0.18
N ALA A 331 -0.99 14.95 0.20
CA ALA A 331 -1.52 16.17 -0.42
C ALA A 331 -0.61 17.40 -0.25
N SER A 332 0.17 17.46 0.83
CA SER A 332 1.15 18.52 1.04
C SER A 332 2.30 18.52 0.01
N SER A 333 2.42 17.48 -0.82
CA SER A 333 3.40 17.44 -1.92
C SER A 333 3.26 18.65 -2.86
N LEU A 334 2.06 19.18 -3.06
CA LEU A 334 1.79 20.35 -3.90
C LEU A 334 2.46 21.64 -3.40
N HIS A 335 2.87 21.66 -2.14
CA HIS A 335 3.48 22.83 -1.49
C HIS A 335 4.84 22.50 -0.84
N THR A 336 5.32 21.27 -1.02
CA THR A 336 6.61 20.83 -0.46
C THR A 336 7.72 21.03 -1.49
N PRO A 337 8.81 21.73 -1.16
CA PRO A 337 9.94 21.88 -2.06
C PRO A 337 10.36 20.56 -2.70
N ILE A 338 10.75 20.59 -3.97
CA ILE A 338 11.05 19.42 -4.82
C ILE A 338 9.80 18.64 -5.19
N ALA A 339 9.00 18.13 -4.24
CA ALA A 339 7.82 17.32 -4.52
C ALA A 339 6.74 18.08 -5.30
N GLN A 340 6.62 19.40 -5.11
CA GLN A 340 5.67 20.28 -5.82
C GLN A 340 5.88 20.36 -7.34
N THR A 341 7.02 19.88 -7.83
CA THR A 341 7.33 19.88 -9.27
C THR A 341 6.60 18.78 -10.04
N LEU A 342 6.02 17.81 -9.31
CA LEU A 342 5.24 16.71 -9.89
C LEU A 342 3.78 17.12 -10.11
N PRO A 343 3.17 16.77 -11.26
CA PRO A 343 1.77 17.08 -11.56
C PRO A 343 0.83 16.11 -10.80
N LEU A 344 0.65 16.35 -9.52
CA LEU A 344 -0.24 15.61 -8.64
C LEU A 344 -1.59 16.32 -8.52
N GLN A 345 -2.63 15.57 -8.11
CA GLN A 345 -3.96 16.10 -7.83
C GLN A 345 -4.38 15.82 -6.39
N ILE A 346 -5.21 16.70 -5.86
CA ILE A 346 -5.82 16.54 -4.54
C ILE A 346 -7.28 16.13 -4.68
N ILE A 347 -7.72 15.35 -3.71
CA ILE A 347 -9.10 14.88 -3.61
C ILE A 347 -9.52 15.02 -2.16
N ARG A 348 -10.46 15.93 -1.91
CA ARG A 348 -11.06 16.04 -0.58
C ARG A 348 -11.95 14.85 -0.29
N GLY A 349 -11.94 14.40 0.94
CA GLY A 349 -12.86 13.38 1.44
C GLY A 349 -13.13 13.55 2.92
N GLN A 350 -14.39 13.36 3.29
CA GLN A 350 -14.85 13.41 4.67
C GLN A 350 -15.52 12.10 5.03
N THR A 351 -15.18 11.55 6.19
CA THR A 351 -15.88 10.44 6.83
C THR A 351 -16.73 10.95 7.97
N SER A 352 -17.72 10.18 8.33
CA SER A 352 -18.67 10.46 9.39
C SER A 352 -18.62 9.42 10.50
N LEU A 353 -18.98 9.80 11.71
CA LEU A 353 -19.11 8.90 12.85
C LEU A 353 -20.55 8.90 13.37
N VAL A 354 -20.96 7.77 13.91
CA VAL A 354 -22.25 7.65 14.62
C VAL A 354 -22.12 6.69 15.78
N ALA A 355 -22.69 7.03 16.91
CA ALA A 355 -22.72 6.15 18.09
C ALA A 355 -23.43 4.84 17.75
N ALA A 356 -22.88 3.74 18.23
CA ALA A 356 -23.50 2.43 18.06
C ALA A 356 -24.76 2.30 18.92
N ASN A 357 -25.75 1.61 18.40
CA ASN A 357 -26.96 1.24 19.12
C ASN A 357 -27.16 -0.27 19.12
N LYS A 358 -28.18 -0.77 19.85
CA LYS A 358 -28.45 -2.21 20.00
C LYS A 358 -28.60 -2.93 18.65
N SER A 359 -29.23 -2.30 17.66
CA SER A 359 -29.43 -2.88 16.32
C SER A 359 -28.13 -2.85 15.52
N SER A 360 -27.41 -1.74 15.50
CA SER A 360 -26.19 -1.57 14.71
C SER A 360 -25.00 -2.41 15.24
N LEU A 361 -24.98 -2.73 16.53
CA LEU A 361 -23.99 -3.65 17.13
C LEU A 361 -24.09 -5.09 16.58
N GLN A 362 -25.17 -5.45 15.86
CA GLN A 362 -25.28 -6.73 15.17
C GLN A 362 -24.42 -6.78 13.91
N LEU A 363 -23.95 -5.64 13.38
CA LEU A 363 -23.08 -5.60 12.20
C LEU A 363 -21.73 -6.23 12.51
N LYS A 364 -21.46 -7.41 11.92
CA LYS A 364 -20.26 -8.22 12.17
C LYS A 364 -19.13 -7.99 11.16
N ILE A 365 -19.45 -7.55 9.94
CA ILE A 365 -18.50 -7.36 8.83
C ILE A 365 -18.58 -5.92 8.33
N ALA A 366 -17.53 -5.47 7.63
CA ALA A 366 -17.58 -4.17 6.98
C ALA A 366 -18.39 -4.27 5.67
N LEU A 367 -19.22 -3.27 5.41
CA LEU A 367 -19.95 -3.13 4.15
C LEU A 367 -19.30 -2.07 3.29
N SER A 368 -19.24 -2.29 2.00
CA SER A 368 -18.71 -1.35 1.00
C SER A 368 -19.59 -1.37 -0.25
N GLY A 369 -19.71 -0.22 -0.89
CA GLY A 369 -20.50 -0.01 -2.12
C GLY A 369 -20.23 1.38 -2.66
N ALA A 370 -21.27 2.18 -2.89
CA ALA A 370 -21.14 3.61 -3.15
C ALA A 370 -20.57 4.38 -1.93
N SER A 371 -20.84 3.87 -0.74
CA SER A 371 -20.30 4.30 0.56
C SER A 371 -19.71 3.09 1.28
N TYR A 372 -19.29 3.24 2.54
CA TYR A 372 -18.91 2.13 3.40
C TYR A 372 -19.38 2.36 4.84
N ILE A 373 -19.47 1.29 5.61
CA ILE A 373 -19.61 1.32 7.08
C ILE A 373 -18.82 0.17 7.69
N SER A 374 -18.11 0.44 8.79
CA SER A 374 -17.39 -0.56 9.58
C SER A 374 -18.21 -1.02 10.79
N PRO A 375 -18.00 -2.25 11.31
CA PRO A 375 -18.45 -2.62 12.64
C PRO A 375 -18.03 -1.59 13.69
N ALA A 376 -18.80 -1.47 14.75
CA ALA A 376 -18.53 -0.51 15.82
C ALA A 376 -17.15 -0.77 16.46
N TRP A 377 -16.40 0.30 16.66
CA TRP A 377 -15.15 0.30 17.40
C TRP A 377 -15.18 1.40 18.45
N GLN A 378 -14.95 1.02 19.72
CA GLN A 378 -15.05 1.94 20.87
C GLN A 378 -16.40 2.69 20.93
N GLY A 379 -17.49 1.96 20.64
CA GLY A 379 -18.84 2.50 20.75
C GLY A 379 -19.34 3.31 19.54
N GLU A 380 -18.57 3.40 18.45
CA GLU A 380 -18.95 4.18 17.26
C GLU A 380 -18.71 3.43 15.96
N HIS A 381 -19.54 3.71 14.96
CA HIS A 381 -19.32 3.31 13.56
C HIS A 381 -18.70 4.45 12.78
N CYS A 382 -17.76 4.12 11.89
CA CYS A 382 -17.25 5.04 10.89
C CYS A 382 -17.85 4.69 9.53
N PHE A 383 -18.34 5.69 8.81
CA PHE A 383 -18.97 5.52 7.48
C PHE A 383 -18.60 6.67 6.52
N GLY A 384 -18.85 6.52 5.23
CA GLY A 384 -18.55 7.50 4.20
C GLY A 384 -17.85 6.85 3.00
N ALA A 385 -17.14 7.60 2.21
CA ALA A 385 -16.72 8.98 2.38
C ALA A 385 -17.07 9.79 1.15
N THR A 386 -17.10 11.12 1.31
CA THR A 386 -17.18 12.02 0.15
C THR A 386 -15.94 11.92 -0.72
N PHE A 387 -16.09 12.36 -1.97
CA PHE A 387 -15.02 12.36 -2.97
C PHE A 387 -15.17 13.62 -3.86
N ALA A 388 -14.39 14.67 -3.53
CA ALA A 388 -14.42 15.94 -4.24
C ALA A 388 -13.03 16.24 -4.85
N PRO A 389 -12.84 15.97 -6.17
CA PRO A 389 -11.60 16.29 -6.87
C PRO A 389 -11.35 17.79 -6.90
N ASN A 390 -10.06 18.19 -6.85
CA ASN A 390 -9.60 19.58 -6.94
C ASN A 390 -10.16 20.51 -5.85
N CYS A 391 -10.65 19.99 -4.75
CA CYS A 391 -11.07 20.74 -3.58
C CYS A 391 -9.94 20.74 -2.54
N ALA A 392 -9.44 21.94 -2.17
CA ALA A 392 -8.32 22.12 -1.26
C ALA A 392 -8.75 22.36 0.20
N ASP A 393 -10.04 22.45 0.47
CA ASP A 393 -10.58 22.62 1.82
C ASP A 393 -10.55 21.29 2.57
N ASP A 394 -9.83 21.22 3.68
CA ASP A 394 -9.74 20.06 4.56
C ASP A 394 -10.55 20.20 5.87
N THR A 395 -11.37 21.27 5.96
CA THR A 395 -12.24 21.47 7.12
C THR A 395 -13.48 20.58 7.05
N TRP A 396 -14.00 20.20 8.20
CA TRP A 396 -15.24 19.44 8.28
C TRP A 396 -16.43 20.28 7.79
N GLN A 397 -17.33 19.68 7.00
CA GLN A 397 -18.49 20.35 6.43
C GLN A 397 -19.77 19.57 6.69
N SER A 398 -20.85 20.28 7.12
CA SER A 398 -22.17 19.70 7.36
C SER A 398 -22.84 19.16 6.08
N ALA A 399 -22.56 19.77 4.94
CA ALA A 399 -23.06 19.29 3.64
C ALA A 399 -22.51 17.90 3.30
N ASP A 400 -21.23 17.65 3.58
CA ASP A 400 -20.60 16.33 3.39
C ASP A 400 -21.13 15.31 4.39
N GLU A 401 -21.40 15.73 5.63
CA GLU A 401 -22.06 14.88 6.61
C GLU A 401 -23.42 14.41 6.11
N GLN A 402 -24.25 15.34 5.61
CA GLN A 402 -25.55 14.99 5.05
C GLN A 402 -25.44 14.10 3.81
N HIS A 403 -24.43 14.34 2.96
CA HIS A 403 -24.15 13.47 1.83
C HIS A 403 -23.82 12.05 2.30
N ASN A 404 -22.91 11.88 3.26
CA ASN A 404 -22.55 10.57 3.80
C ASN A 404 -23.74 9.82 4.41
N ARG A 405 -24.63 10.52 5.13
CA ARG A 405 -25.88 9.95 5.64
C ARG A 405 -26.80 9.45 4.52
N ASN A 406 -26.94 10.22 3.46
CA ASN A 406 -27.74 9.84 2.30
C ASN A 406 -27.15 8.61 1.58
N GLU A 407 -25.82 8.54 1.45
CA GLU A 407 -25.13 7.39 0.87
C GLU A 407 -25.21 6.14 1.77
N LEU A 408 -25.20 6.32 3.11
CA LEU A 408 -25.45 5.22 4.04
C LEU A 408 -26.86 4.66 3.90
N ALA A 409 -27.88 5.53 3.69
CA ALA A 409 -29.25 5.10 3.44
C ALA A 409 -29.35 4.23 2.16
N LYS A 410 -28.59 4.56 1.11
CA LYS A 410 -28.53 3.76 -0.12
C LYS A 410 -27.75 2.45 0.08
N LEU A 411 -26.71 2.46 0.93
CA LEU A 411 -25.94 1.28 1.24
C LEU A 411 -26.74 0.26 2.06
N ASN A 412 -27.42 0.72 3.12
CA ASN A 412 -28.31 -0.08 3.96
C ASN A 412 -29.32 0.79 4.72
N ASN A 413 -30.55 0.84 4.23
CA ASN A 413 -31.59 1.68 4.80
C ASN A 413 -31.97 1.27 6.22
N THR A 414 -31.93 0.00 6.58
CA THR A 414 -32.24 -0.50 7.93
C THR A 414 -31.26 0.06 8.96
N LEU A 415 -29.97 0.05 8.67
CA LEU A 415 -28.96 0.69 9.52
C LEU A 415 -29.18 2.21 9.60
N TYR A 416 -29.41 2.86 8.46
CA TYR A 416 -29.68 4.30 8.43
C TYR A 416 -30.84 4.68 9.33
N GLN A 417 -31.96 3.97 9.23
CA GLN A 417 -33.15 4.22 10.07
C GLN A 417 -32.87 3.96 11.55
N SER A 418 -32.03 3.00 11.88
CA SER A 418 -31.65 2.70 13.25
C SER A 418 -30.90 3.86 13.94
N PHE A 419 -30.24 4.72 13.17
CA PHE A 419 -29.52 5.89 13.67
C PHE A 419 -30.35 7.19 13.66
N SER A 420 -31.58 7.18 13.15
CA SER A 420 -32.39 8.39 12.94
C SER A 420 -32.62 9.21 14.22
N THR A 421 -32.81 8.54 15.35
CA THR A 421 -32.98 9.21 16.65
C THR A 421 -31.69 9.88 17.14
N LEU A 422 -30.54 9.31 16.87
CA LEU A 422 -29.24 9.83 17.30
C LEU A 422 -28.85 11.10 16.52
N TRP A 423 -29.26 11.20 15.27
CA TRP A 423 -28.95 12.37 14.44
C TRP A 423 -29.78 13.60 14.74
N ASN A 424 -30.90 13.43 15.43
CA ASN A 424 -31.82 14.52 15.83
C ASN A 424 -31.48 15.13 17.19
N GLU A 425 -30.51 14.56 17.93
CA GLU A 425 -30.09 15.09 19.23
C GLU A 425 -29.19 16.32 19.04
N PRO A 426 -29.53 17.49 19.66
CA PRO A 426 -28.74 18.72 19.54
C PRO A 426 -27.29 18.57 20.06
N SER A 427 -27.03 17.64 20.98
CA SER A 427 -25.72 17.35 21.55
C SER A 427 -24.82 16.56 20.59
N SER A 428 -25.35 16.00 19.50
CA SER A 428 -24.59 15.30 18.46
C SER A 428 -23.71 16.20 17.61
N LEU A 429 -23.74 17.52 17.82
CA LEU A 429 -23.12 18.54 16.98
C LEU A 429 -21.82 19.15 17.55
N HIS A 430 -21.09 18.45 18.43
CA HIS A 430 -19.73 18.87 18.80
C HIS A 430 -18.74 18.50 17.68
N GLU A 431 -18.00 19.46 17.17
CA GLU A 431 -17.07 19.32 16.03
C GLU A 431 -16.07 18.14 16.16
N SER A 432 -15.71 17.75 17.38
CA SER A 432 -14.78 16.64 17.64
C SER A 432 -15.40 15.24 17.50
N SER A 433 -16.73 15.12 17.36
CA SER A 433 -17.48 13.85 17.31
C SER A 433 -18.00 13.50 15.90
N HIS A 434 -17.74 14.32 14.87
CA HIS A 434 -18.45 14.19 13.60
C HIS A 434 -17.72 13.40 12.50
N GLY A 435 -16.46 13.05 12.70
CA GLY A 435 -15.70 12.35 11.67
C GLY A 435 -14.40 13.07 11.32
N HIS A 436 -13.86 12.77 10.13
CA HIS A 436 -12.56 13.28 9.69
C HIS A 436 -12.63 13.77 8.25
N ALA A 437 -12.28 15.02 8.03
CA ALA A 437 -12.09 15.61 6.71
C ALA A 437 -10.60 15.73 6.41
N ALA A 438 -10.17 15.35 5.21
CA ALA A 438 -8.79 15.43 4.80
C ALA A 438 -8.63 15.42 3.27
N LEU A 439 -7.44 15.84 2.85
CA LEU A 439 -7.02 15.79 1.45
C LEU A 439 -6.26 14.50 1.17
N ARG A 440 -6.70 13.77 0.14
CA ARG A 440 -5.97 12.67 -0.46
C ARG A 440 -5.14 13.20 -1.63
N CYS A 441 -4.00 12.58 -1.88
CA CYS A 441 -3.18 12.84 -3.06
C CYS A 441 -3.29 11.68 -4.04
N ASP A 442 -3.45 11.97 -5.32
CA ASP A 442 -3.55 10.97 -6.39
C ASP A 442 -2.78 11.44 -7.63
N CYS A 443 -2.52 10.52 -8.54
CA CYS A 443 -2.07 10.80 -9.89
C CYS A 443 -3.24 10.64 -10.87
N HIS A 444 -3.19 11.29 -12.02
CA HIS A 444 -4.23 11.17 -13.06
C HIS A 444 -4.44 9.73 -13.57
N ASP A 445 -3.42 8.88 -13.46
CA ASP A 445 -3.49 7.47 -13.84
C ASP A 445 -3.89 6.55 -12.68
N HIS A 446 -4.20 7.10 -11.51
CA HIS A 446 -4.56 6.39 -10.29
C HIS A 446 -3.53 5.36 -9.81
N LEU A 447 -2.26 5.51 -10.21
CA LEU A 447 -1.13 4.76 -9.70
C LEU A 447 -0.26 5.67 -8.82
N PRO A 448 0.19 5.22 -7.65
CA PRO A 448 1.03 6.05 -6.80
C PRO A 448 2.36 6.41 -7.46
N ALA A 449 2.97 7.50 -7.00
CA ALA A 449 4.30 7.92 -7.39
C ALA A 449 5.32 7.34 -6.40
N VAL A 450 6.14 6.38 -6.86
CA VAL A 450 7.02 5.59 -5.99
C VAL A 450 8.38 5.36 -6.65
N GLY A 451 9.46 5.69 -5.94
CA GLY A 451 10.83 5.44 -6.39
C GLY A 451 11.73 6.68 -6.40
N ALA A 452 12.85 6.58 -7.10
CA ALA A 452 13.84 7.64 -7.20
C ALA A 452 13.32 8.84 -8.00
N LEU A 453 13.58 10.04 -7.49
CA LEU A 453 13.16 11.31 -8.11
C LEU A 453 14.18 11.80 -9.13
N GLY A 454 13.70 12.14 -10.32
CA GLY A 454 14.43 12.98 -11.28
C GLY A 454 14.35 14.47 -10.89
N ASP A 455 15.35 15.23 -11.31
CA ASP A 455 15.25 16.69 -11.35
C ASP A 455 14.24 17.07 -12.46
N ALA A 456 13.09 17.57 -12.05
CA ALA A 456 11.97 17.82 -12.96
C ALA A 456 12.31 18.83 -14.08
N ASP A 457 13.08 19.88 -13.74
CA ASP A 457 13.45 20.90 -14.72
C ASP A 457 14.53 20.39 -15.69
N ALA A 458 15.49 19.61 -15.18
CA ALA A 458 16.47 18.95 -16.04
C ALA A 458 15.78 17.90 -16.94
N MET A 459 14.81 17.14 -16.41
CA MET A 459 14.02 16.19 -17.20
C MET A 459 13.22 16.89 -18.31
N ARG A 460 12.55 18.01 -18.01
CA ARG A 460 11.82 18.78 -19.03
C ARG A 460 12.73 19.25 -20.17
N ARG A 461 13.99 19.62 -19.85
CA ARG A 461 15.00 19.98 -20.87
C ARG A 461 15.48 18.76 -21.66
N VAL A 462 15.90 17.70 -20.98
CA VAL A 462 16.44 16.49 -21.61
C VAL A 462 15.42 15.79 -22.51
N TYR A 463 14.17 15.72 -22.05
CA TYR A 463 13.10 14.98 -22.72
C TYR A 463 12.12 15.89 -23.49
N ALA A 464 12.49 17.14 -23.77
CA ALA A 464 11.63 18.13 -24.47
C ALA A 464 11.06 17.61 -25.80
N GLN A 465 11.80 16.76 -26.52
CA GLN A 465 11.37 16.20 -27.82
C GLN A 465 10.10 15.35 -27.71
N TYR A 466 9.79 14.78 -26.53
CA TYR A 466 8.53 14.05 -26.34
C TYR A 466 7.27 14.94 -26.49
N ALA A 467 7.40 16.26 -26.35
CA ALA A 467 6.32 17.20 -26.62
C ALA A 467 5.97 17.29 -28.11
N LEU A 468 6.92 16.97 -29.00
CA LEU A 468 6.76 17.00 -30.47
C LEU A 468 6.45 15.61 -31.01
N ASP A 469 7.17 14.60 -30.53
CA ASP A 469 7.00 13.20 -30.94
C ASP A 469 7.19 12.25 -29.75
N LYS A 470 6.08 11.66 -29.26
CA LYS A 470 6.07 10.70 -28.18
C LYS A 470 6.89 9.43 -28.43
N ASN A 471 7.18 9.14 -29.70
CA ASN A 471 7.95 7.96 -30.12
C ASN A 471 9.44 8.27 -30.35
N TYR A 472 9.85 9.53 -30.16
CA TYR A 472 11.25 9.94 -30.35
C TYR A 472 12.16 9.12 -29.42
N ARG A 473 13.29 8.62 -29.92
CA ARG A 473 14.22 7.81 -29.14
C ARG A 473 15.23 8.71 -28.44
N ILE A 474 15.17 8.75 -27.13
CA ILE A 474 16.12 9.47 -26.28
C ILE A 474 16.88 8.44 -25.44
N ASN A 475 18.19 8.39 -25.60
CA ASN A 475 19.07 7.45 -24.88
C ASN A 475 19.74 8.11 -23.66
N THR A 476 19.53 9.40 -23.44
CA THR A 476 20.10 10.12 -22.29
C THR A 476 19.45 9.60 -21.01
N PRO A 477 20.23 9.13 -20.02
CA PRO A 477 19.71 8.67 -18.74
C PRO A 477 18.92 9.77 -17.99
N CYS A 478 18.02 9.36 -17.12
CA CYS A 478 17.29 10.27 -16.27
C CYS A 478 18.24 11.12 -15.41
N PRO A 479 18.11 12.45 -15.40
CA PRO A 479 18.86 13.31 -14.48
C PRO A 479 18.25 13.20 -13.06
N TYR A 480 18.67 12.18 -12.30
CA TYR A 480 18.19 11.94 -10.96
C TYR A 480 18.73 12.96 -9.94
N LEU A 481 17.88 13.35 -9.00
CA LEU A 481 18.32 13.97 -7.77
C LEU A 481 19.09 12.92 -6.93
N PRO A 482 20.29 13.23 -6.44
CA PRO A 482 21.11 12.25 -5.72
C PRO A 482 20.39 11.72 -4.47
N ASN A 483 20.21 10.42 -4.36
CA ASN A 483 19.61 9.74 -3.20
C ASN A 483 18.25 10.31 -2.74
N ALA A 484 17.47 10.89 -3.65
CA ALA A 484 16.13 11.41 -3.36
C ALA A 484 15.05 10.47 -3.90
N TYR A 485 14.02 10.23 -3.07
CA TYR A 485 12.93 9.30 -3.37
C TYR A 485 11.59 9.89 -2.99
N ILE A 486 10.51 9.28 -3.49
CA ILE A 486 9.15 9.66 -3.14
C ILE A 486 8.27 8.42 -2.96
N ASN A 487 7.34 8.48 -1.99
CA ASN A 487 6.29 7.50 -1.75
C ASN A 487 4.99 8.25 -1.45
N THR A 488 4.22 8.56 -2.48
CA THR A 488 3.04 9.44 -2.38
C THR A 488 1.97 9.11 -3.42
N ALA A 489 0.88 9.86 -3.39
CA ALA A 489 -0.23 9.76 -4.34
C ALA A 489 -0.93 8.39 -4.36
N HIS A 490 -1.17 7.82 -3.18
CA HIS A 490 -1.87 6.54 -3.03
C HIS A 490 -3.41 6.65 -3.14
N GLY A 491 -3.95 7.84 -3.34
CA GLY A 491 -5.38 8.10 -3.41
C GLY A 491 -6.11 7.63 -2.15
N SER A 492 -7.22 6.91 -2.35
CA SER A 492 -8.00 6.29 -1.26
C SER A 492 -7.49 4.89 -0.85
N ARG A 493 -6.41 4.39 -1.46
CA ARG A 493 -5.94 3.00 -1.33
C ARG A 493 -4.64 2.87 -0.56
N GLY A 494 -4.23 3.92 0.16
CA GLY A 494 -2.95 4.00 0.88
C GLY A 494 -2.73 2.87 1.88
N LEU A 495 -3.78 2.36 2.52
CA LEU A 495 -3.66 1.23 3.46
C LEU A 495 -3.19 -0.06 2.77
N ALA A 496 -3.63 -0.32 1.54
CA ALA A 496 -3.19 -1.48 0.79
C ALA A 496 -1.82 -1.22 0.12
N THR A 497 -1.57 -0.04 -0.43
CA THR A 497 -0.44 0.18 -1.35
C THR A 497 0.80 0.78 -0.71
N ALA A 498 0.64 1.69 0.27
CA ALA A 498 1.77 2.44 0.82
C ALA A 498 2.79 1.57 1.58
N PRO A 499 2.41 0.55 2.39
CA PRO A 499 3.39 -0.29 3.08
C PRO A 499 4.26 -1.12 2.13
N LEU A 500 3.67 -1.72 1.09
CA LEU A 500 4.43 -2.47 0.09
C LEU A 500 5.38 -1.56 -0.70
N CYS A 501 4.90 -0.39 -1.14
CA CYS A 501 5.71 0.60 -1.84
C CYS A 501 6.87 1.12 -0.97
N ALA A 502 6.62 1.31 0.33
CA ALA A 502 7.63 1.68 1.31
C ALA A 502 8.74 0.62 1.42
N ALA A 503 8.36 -0.64 1.49
CA ALA A 503 9.31 -1.76 1.55
C ALA A 503 10.16 -1.85 0.27
N ASP A 504 9.57 -1.58 -0.91
CA ASP A 504 10.32 -1.58 -2.16
C ASP A 504 11.31 -0.39 -2.26
N ILE A 505 10.93 0.81 -1.78
CA ILE A 505 11.86 1.95 -1.66
C ILE A 505 13.01 1.63 -0.70
N ALA A 506 12.70 1.09 0.49
CA ALA A 506 13.72 0.68 1.44
C ALA A 506 14.66 -0.37 0.82
N ALA A 507 14.12 -1.33 0.07
CA ALA A 507 14.91 -2.31 -0.67
C ALA A 507 15.82 -1.65 -1.72
N GLN A 508 15.35 -0.63 -2.42
CA GLN A 508 16.17 0.13 -3.36
C GLN A 508 17.30 0.88 -2.66
N ILE A 509 17.01 1.59 -1.58
CA ILE A 509 17.99 2.37 -0.80
C ILE A 509 19.06 1.44 -0.21
N MET A 510 18.64 0.30 0.35
CA MET A 510 19.49 -0.65 1.06
C MET A 510 20.15 -1.70 0.17
N ASN A 511 19.85 -1.68 -1.14
CA ASN A 511 20.28 -2.69 -2.10
C ASN A 511 19.96 -4.13 -1.66
N THR A 512 18.72 -4.32 -1.20
CA THR A 512 18.17 -5.63 -0.83
C THR A 512 17.17 -6.11 -1.90
N PRO A 513 16.72 -7.37 -1.86
CA PRO A 513 15.75 -7.88 -2.85
C PRO A 513 14.52 -7.00 -2.98
N ARG A 514 14.15 -6.66 -4.22
CA ARG A 514 13.02 -5.78 -4.57
C ARG A 514 11.70 -6.52 -4.41
N LEU A 515 10.68 -5.83 -3.90
CA LEU A 515 9.37 -6.43 -3.61
C LEU A 515 8.39 -6.30 -4.77
N LEU A 516 8.46 -5.20 -5.49
CA LEU A 516 7.60 -4.95 -6.65
C LEU A 516 8.16 -5.65 -7.91
N SER A 517 7.29 -6.19 -8.75
CA SER A 517 7.66 -6.67 -10.08
C SER A 517 8.28 -5.55 -10.92
N LEU A 518 9.08 -5.90 -11.93
CA LEU A 518 9.65 -4.92 -12.85
C LEU A 518 8.55 -4.07 -13.52
N ARG A 519 7.45 -4.72 -13.90
CA ARG A 519 6.26 -4.07 -14.47
C ARG A 519 5.73 -2.99 -13.53
N LEU A 520 5.53 -3.31 -12.25
CA LEU A 520 5.05 -2.34 -11.26
C LEU A 520 6.07 -1.22 -11.01
N ARG A 521 7.35 -1.54 -10.89
CA ARG A 521 8.40 -0.51 -10.72
C ARG A 521 8.41 0.50 -11.86
N HIS A 522 8.20 0.06 -13.10
CA HIS A 522 8.07 0.94 -14.24
C HIS A 522 6.77 1.75 -14.21
N ALA A 523 5.64 1.11 -13.86
CA ALA A 523 4.34 1.76 -13.80
C ALA A 523 4.24 2.81 -12.69
N LEU A 524 4.92 2.60 -11.56
CA LEU A 524 4.89 3.48 -10.40
C LEU A 524 5.99 4.56 -10.41
N ASN A 525 6.99 4.45 -11.32
CA ASN A 525 8.11 5.38 -11.40
C ASN A 525 7.61 6.83 -11.42
N PRO A 526 8.03 7.70 -10.47
CA PRO A 526 7.49 9.06 -10.34
C PRO A 526 7.80 9.92 -11.58
N ASN A 527 8.91 9.66 -12.25
CA ASN A 527 9.38 10.41 -13.41
C ASN A 527 8.45 10.25 -14.63
N ARG A 528 7.60 9.20 -14.66
CA ARG A 528 6.56 9.04 -15.67
C ARG A 528 5.59 10.23 -15.74
N LEU A 529 5.39 10.92 -14.61
CA LEU A 529 4.48 12.04 -14.52
C LEU A 529 4.98 13.23 -15.33
N ILE A 530 6.27 13.54 -15.27
CA ILE A 530 6.92 14.57 -16.09
C ILE A 530 6.90 14.17 -17.59
N ILE A 531 7.15 12.90 -17.90
CA ILE A 531 7.09 12.42 -19.28
C ILE A 531 5.65 12.53 -19.83
N LYS A 532 4.63 12.17 -19.04
CA LYS A 532 3.22 12.33 -19.44
C LYS A 532 2.85 13.80 -19.63
N GLU A 533 3.33 14.68 -18.76
CA GLU A 533 3.15 16.14 -18.91
C GLU A 533 3.73 16.64 -20.24
N LEU A 534 4.93 16.20 -20.62
CA LEU A 534 5.54 16.55 -21.91
C LEU A 534 4.74 16.02 -23.11
N VAL A 535 4.32 14.76 -23.07
CA VAL A 535 3.59 14.11 -24.17
C VAL A 535 2.19 14.68 -24.38
N HIS A 536 1.48 15.03 -23.32
CA HIS A 536 0.08 15.42 -23.38
C HIS A 536 -0.18 16.92 -23.15
N GLY A 537 0.88 17.71 -22.91
CA GLY A 537 0.78 19.09 -22.42
C GLY A 537 0.41 19.12 -20.92
N LYS A 538 0.45 20.31 -20.31
CA LYS A 538 0.03 20.46 -18.90
C LYS A 538 -1.43 20.01 -18.77
N VAL A 539 -1.66 18.94 -18.03
CA VAL A 539 -3.01 18.47 -17.69
C VAL A 539 -3.62 19.51 -16.74
N GLY A 540 -4.40 20.42 -17.26
CA GLY A 540 -5.00 21.56 -16.54
C GLY A 540 -5.25 22.78 -17.41
N ALA A 541 -4.66 22.85 -18.61
CA ALA A 541 -4.85 23.98 -19.52
C ALA A 541 -6.04 23.84 -20.48
N LYS A 542 -6.85 22.79 -20.34
CA LYS A 542 -8.08 22.58 -21.14
C LYS A 542 -9.29 22.54 -20.23
N SER A 543 -9.65 23.65 -19.64
CA SER A 543 -11.02 24.03 -19.23
C SER A 543 -10.98 25.41 -18.54
N GLN A 544 -10.92 26.44 -19.31
CA GLN A 544 -11.54 27.74 -19.01
C GLN A 544 -12.61 28.01 -20.05
#